data_255c5d54591515a17179f4788fc552e8
#
_entry.id   255c5d54591515a17179f4788fc552e8
#
_cell.length_a   1.000
_cell.length_b   1.000
_cell.length_c   1.000
_cell.angle_alpha   90.00
_cell.angle_beta   90.00
_cell.angle_gamma   90.00
#
_symmetry.space_group_name_H-M   'P 1'
#
loop_
_entity.id
_entity.type
_entity.pdbx_description
1 polymer ?
#
loop_
_entity_poly.entity_id
_entity_poly.type
_entity_poly.pdbx_seq_one_letter_code
_entity_poly.pdbx_strand_id
1 'polypeptide(L)'
;MLIAEEVCKHGMSSTGEFASELSKLIADRGITKVIETGTYLGQGTTKAILSGLMAHGKPFHFISIEVNPEFTEKARKNTGKILGFDIWNGLSIPHSMKPTSMTWDYPDHVIVDHQPAYRNDLYQAELNHNVPDDLLKRAVEFMDNSPQ
;
A
#
# COMPACT_ATOMS: atom_id res chain seq x y z
N MET A 1 21.96 -5.87 6.08
CA MET A 1 21.16 -6.22 7.26
C MET A 1 20.67 -5.03 8.09
N LEU A 2 20.88 -3.82 7.61
CA LEU A 2 20.37 -2.57 8.23
C LEU A 2 18.96 -2.16 7.74
N ILE A 3 18.37 -2.89 6.82
CA ILE A 3 17.12 -2.51 6.14
C ILE A 3 15.88 -2.78 7.00
N ALA A 4 15.92 -3.76 7.89
CA ALA A 4 14.73 -4.14 8.67
C ALA A 4 14.40 -3.15 9.81
N GLU A 5 15.38 -2.47 10.38
CA GLU A 5 15.16 -1.49 11.45
C GLU A 5 14.76 -0.10 10.92
N GLU A 6 15.19 0.27 9.71
CA GLU A 6 14.78 1.53 9.08
C GLU A 6 13.34 1.50 8.57
N VAL A 7 12.88 0.34 8.13
CA VAL A 7 11.52 0.13 7.61
C VAL A 7 10.42 0.35 8.65
N CYS A 8 10.71 0.02 9.91
CA CYS A 8 9.74 0.17 11.00
C CYS A 8 9.52 1.63 11.44
N LYS A 9 10.35 2.59 10.99
CA LYS A 9 10.25 3.98 11.44
C LYS A 9 9.17 4.80 10.73
N HIS A 10 8.72 4.40 9.55
CA HIS A 10 7.87 5.23 8.69
C HIS A 10 6.62 4.53 8.15
N GLY A 11 6.35 3.30 8.54
CA GLY A 11 5.20 2.53 8.06
C GLY A 11 4.50 1.77 9.18
N MET A 12 3.33 1.20 8.84
CA MET A 12 2.62 0.33 9.78
C MET A 12 3.40 -0.97 10.01
N SER A 13 3.53 -1.34 11.27
CA SER A 13 4.13 -2.62 11.65
C SER A 13 3.25 -3.80 11.23
N SER A 14 3.87 -4.86 10.70
CA SER A 14 3.16 -6.12 10.40
C SER A 14 2.88 -6.96 11.65
N THR A 15 3.39 -6.55 12.80
CA THR A 15 3.28 -7.28 14.09
C THR A 15 2.46 -6.52 15.13
N GLY A 16 1.96 -5.33 14.82
CA GLY A 16 1.14 -4.55 15.73
C GLY A 16 -0.28 -5.10 15.87
N GLU A 17 -1.01 -4.58 16.84
CA GLU A 17 -2.41 -4.95 17.12
C GLU A 17 -3.31 -4.76 15.89
N PHE A 18 -3.19 -3.62 15.20
CA PHE A 18 -3.95 -3.36 13.97
C PHE A 18 -3.68 -4.42 12.88
N ALA A 19 -2.42 -4.77 12.66
CA ALA A 19 -2.04 -5.77 11.67
C ALA A 19 -2.61 -7.15 12.02
N SER A 20 -2.59 -7.51 13.30
CA SER A 20 -3.16 -8.76 13.81
C SER A 20 -4.68 -8.81 13.61
N GLU A 21 -5.39 -7.74 13.97
CA GLU A 21 -6.84 -7.67 13.79
C GLU A 21 -7.26 -7.65 12.32
N LEU A 22 -6.51 -6.94 11.46
CA LEU A 22 -6.74 -6.93 10.02
C LEU A 22 -6.58 -8.33 9.42
N SER A 23 -5.50 -9.01 9.75
CA SER A 23 -5.23 -10.38 9.29
C SER A 23 -6.33 -11.34 9.73
N LYS A 24 -6.74 -11.25 10.99
CA LYS A 24 -7.83 -12.06 11.55
C LYS A 24 -9.16 -11.76 10.86
N LEU A 25 -9.51 -10.50 10.66
CA LEU A 25 -10.73 -10.10 9.97
C LEU A 25 -10.81 -10.71 8.55
N ILE A 26 -9.72 -10.63 7.80
CA ILE A 26 -9.63 -11.18 6.44
C ILE A 26 -9.84 -12.71 6.49
N ALA A 27 -9.16 -13.39 7.39
CA ALA A 27 -9.27 -14.84 7.54
C ALA A 27 -10.68 -15.29 7.98
N ASP A 28 -11.21 -14.68 9.04
CA ASP A 28 -12.50 -15.04 9.61
C ASP A 28 -13.67 -14.78 8.64
N ARG A 29 -13.58 -13.71 7.85
CA ARG A 29 -14.58 -13.37 6.85
C ARG A 29 -14.38 -14.09 5.52
N GLY A 30 -13.27 -14.78 5.34
CA GLY A 30 -12.94 -15.46 4.10
C GLY A 30 -12.87 -14.50 2.91
N ILE A 31 -12.30 -13.29 3.11
CA ILE A 31 -12.16 -12.28 2.09
C ILE A 31 -11.22 -12.78 1.01
N THR A 32 -11.61 -12.68 -0.25
CA THR A 32 -10.84 -13.19 -1.40
C THR A 32 -10.42 -12.13 -2.40
N LYS A 33 -10.94 -10.90 -2.27
CA LYS A 33 -10.58 -9.79 -3.17
C LYS A 33 -10.19 -8.57 -2.35
N VAL A 34 -8.97 -8.08 -2.54
CA VAL A 34 -8.42 -6.94 -1.80
C VAL A 34 -7.69 -5.99 -2.74
N ILE A 35 -7.90 -4.70 -2.55
CA ILE A 35 -7.12 -3.63 -3.17
C ILE A 35 -6.52 -2.78 -2.04
N GLU A 36 -5.22 -2.53 -2.12
CA GLU A 36 -4.49 -1.64 -1.23
C GLU A 36 -3.89 -0.49 -2.03
N THR A 37 -3.86 0.69 -1.44
CA THR A 37 -3.08 1.83 -1.97
C THR A 37 -1.99 2.20 -0.97
N GLY A 38 -0.77 2.43 -1.48
CA GLY A 38 0.38 2.72 -0.62
C GLY A 38 1.08 1.47 -0.08
N THR A 39 1.64 0.68 -0.98
CA THR A 39 2.38 -0.55 -0.64
C THR A 39 3.63 -0.26 0.19
N TYR A 40 4.34 0.82 -0.14
CA TYR A 40 5.67 1.15 0.38
C TYR A 40 6.64 -0.02 0.17
N LEU A 41 7.18 -0.60 1.22
CA LEU A 41 8.12 -1.73 1.12
C LEU A 41 7.46 -3.11 1.23
N GLY A 42 6.12 -3.16 1.32
CA GLY A 42 5.35 -4.41 1.37
C GLY A 42 5.50 -5.20 2.68
N GLN A 43 6.05 -4.58 3.73
CA GLN A 43 6.34 -5.26 5.01
C GLN A 43 5.41 -4.87 6.16
N GLY A 44 4.50 -3.95 5.93
CA GLY A 44 3.52 -3.48 6.89
C GLY A 44 2.13 -4.09 6.65
N THR A 45 1.19 -3.24 6.28
CA THR A 45 -0.21 -3.62 6.00
C THR A 45 -0.31 -4.69 4.92
N THR A 46 0.47 -4.59 3.85
CA THR A 46 0.52 -5.59 2.77
C THR A 46 0.78 -6.99 3.33
N LYS A 47 1.75 -7.12 4.23
CA LYS A 47 2.09 -8.40 4.85
C LYS A 47 0.97 -8.92 5.76
N ALA A 48 0.31 -8.04 6.49
CA ALA A 48 -0.84 -8.40 7.32
C ALA A 48 -2.02 -8.92 6.48
N ILE A 49 -2.31 -8.25 5.36
CA ILE A 49 -3.33 -8.68 4.39
C ILE A 49 -2.98 -10.06 3.82
N LEU A 50 -1.76 -10.24 3.33
CA LEU A 50 -1.29 -11.53 2.81
C LEU A 50 -1.42 -12.66 3.84
N SER A 51 -1.06 -12.39 5.09
CA SER A 51 -1.20 -13.37 6.18
C SER A 51 -2.66 -13.83 6.36
N GLY A 52 -3.60 -12.88 6.35
CA GLY A 52 -5.02 -13.20 6.44
C GLY A 52 -5.56 -13.97 5.24
N LEU A 53 -5.16 -13.57 4.02
CA LEU A 53 -5.56 -14.23 2.78
C LEU A 53 -5.03 -15.66 2.69
N MET A 54 -3.79 -15.89 3.09
CA MET A 54 -3.21 -17.24 3.11
C MET A 54 -3.78 -18.11 4.21
N ALA A 55 -4.18 -17.54 5.35
CA ALA A 55 -4.69 -18.29 6.48
C ALA A 55 -6.00 -19.03 6.19
N HIS A 56 -6.90 -18.48 5.37
CA HIS A 56 -8.16 -19.17 5.05
C HIS A 56 -8.04 -20.20 3.91
N GLY A 57 -6.89 -20.24 3.21
CA GLY A 57 -6.60 -21.26 2.21
C GLY A 57 -7.41 -21.21 0.91
N LYS A 58 -8.25 -20.19 0.71
CA LYS A 58 -9.03 -20.01 -0.53
C LYS A 58 -8.19 -19.27 -1.58
N PRO A 59 -8.41 -19.52 -2.88
CA PRO A 59 -7.87 -18.66 -3.92
C PRO A 59 -8.28 -17.20 -3.71
N PHE A 60 -7.39 -16.27 -4.00
CA PHE A 60 -7.65 -14.85 -3.81
C PHE A 60 -7.04 -14.00 -4.93
N HIS A 61 -7.49 -12.76 -5.01
CA HIS A 61 -6.90 -11.69 -5.82
C HIS A 61 -6.59 -10.50 -4.90
N PHE A 62 -5.32 -10.15 -4.83
CA PHE A 62 -4.86 -8.99 -4.09
C PHE A 62 -3.99 -8.12 -4.97
N ILE A 63 -4.39 -6.86 -5.17
CA ILE A 63 -3.63 -5.85 -5.90
C ILE A 63 -3.23 -4.76 -4.91
N SER A 64 -1.92 -4.49 -4.81
CA SER A 64 -1.39 -3.36 -4.07
C SER A 64 -0.81 -2.33 -5.05
N ILE A 65 -1.12 -1.05 -4.86
CA ILE A 65 -0.74 0.03 -5.76
C ILE A 65 0.31 0.90 -5.08
N GLU A 66 1.46 1.09 -5.76
CA GLU A 66 2.56 1.91 -5.27
C GLU A 66 2.99 2.90 -6.36
N VAL A 67 3.01 4.20 -6.03
CA VAL A 67 3.37 5.24 -6.97
C VAL A 67 4.87 5.32 -7.23
N ASN A 68 5.69 5.02 -6.22
CA ASN A 68 7.13 5.11 -6.30
C ASN A 68 7.71 3.84 -6.96
N PRO A 69 8.37 3.96 -8.14
CA PRO A 69 8.93 2.78 -8.82
C PRO A 69 9.98 2.03 -7.99
N GLU A 70 10.80 2.75 -7.24
CA GLU A 70 11.84 2.15 -6.40
C GLU A 70 11.22 1.34 -5.25
N PHE A 71 10.20 1.88 -4.60
CA PHE A 71 9.47 1.16 -3.56
C PHE A 71 8.72 -0.04 -4.12
N THR A 72 8.14 0.08 -5.31
CA THR A 72 7.51 -1.04 -6.01
C THR A 72 8.48 -2.21 -6.18
N GLU A 73 9.69 -1.96 -6.66
CA GLU A 73 10.69 -3.01 -6.85
C GLU A 73 11.18 -3.61 -5.52
N LYS A 74 11.38 -2.77 -4.50
CA LYS A 74 11.73 -3.24 -3.15
C LYS A 74 10.62 -4.09 -2.55
N ALA A 75 9.37 -3.67 -2.67
CA ALA A 75 8.21 -4.41 -2.19
C ALA A 75 8.08 -5.77 -2.89
N ARG A 76 8.25 -5.82 -4.21
CA ARG A 76 8.25 -7.09 -4.97
C ARG A 76 9.33 -8.07 -4.49
N LYS A 77 10.52 -7.57 -4.18
CA LYS A 77 11.59 -8.39 -3.60
C LYS A 77 11.24 -8.89 -2.20
N ASN A 78 10.66 -8.02 -1.38
CA ASN A 78 10.35 -8.33 0.01
C ASN A 78 9.18 -9.33 0.15
N THR A 79 8.19 -9.23 -0.72
CA THR A 79 7.02 -10.12 -0.69
C THR A 79 7.23 -11.42 -1.45
N GLY A 80 8.11 -11.42 -2.47
CA GLY A 80 8.29 -12.55 -3.37
C GLY A 80 7.10 -12.78 -4.29
N LYS A 81 7.11 -13.88 -5.01
CA LYS A 81 6.00 -14.28 -5.89
C LYS A 81 4.97 -15.07 -5.10
N ILE A 82 3.76 -14.54 -5.03
CA ILE A 82 2.62 -15.18 -4.38
C ILE A 82 1.48 -15.24 -5.39
N LEU A 83 0.93 -16.43 -5.61
CA LEU A 83 -0.19 -16.63 -6.52
C LEU A 83 -1.41 -15.81 -6.04
N GLY A 84 -1.98 -15.02 -6.95
CA GLY A 84 -3.11 -14.15 -6.65
C GLY A 84 -2.73 -12.76 -6.10
N PHE A 85 -1.45 -12.49 -5.86
CA PHE A 85 -0.95 -11.19 -5.42
C PHE A 85 -0.10 -10.51 -6.47
N ASP A 86 -0.33 -9.22 -6.69
CA ASP A 86 0.49 -8.39 -7.57
C ASP A 86 0.62 -6.96 -7.02
N ILE A 87 1.73 -6.33 -7.34
CA ILE A 87 2.00 -4.93 -7.01
C ILE A 87 2.05 -4.13 -8.31
N TRP A 88 1.17 -3.16 -8.43
CA TRP A 88 1.08 -2.28 -9.59
C TRP A 88 1.78 -0.96 -9.32
N ASN A 89 2.71 -0.58 -10.19
CA ASN A 89 3.38 0.71 -10.09
C ASN A 89 2.57 1.79 -10.82
N GLY A 90 2.08 2.77 -10.07
CA GLY A 90 1.34 3.90 -10.63
C GLY A 90 0.55 4.68 -9.60
N LEU A 91 -0.13 5.71 -10.09
CA LEU A 91 -1.07 6.50 -9.29
C LEU A 91 -2.40 5.75 -9.15
N SER A 92 -2.96 5.75 -7.97
CA SER A 92 -4.30 5.21 -7.72
C SER A 92 -5.39 6.04 -8.37
N ILE A 93 -5.18 7.35 -8.51
CA ILE A 93 -6.10 8.33 -9.09
C ILE A 93 -5.64 8.78 -10.49
N PRO A 94 -6.53 9.37 -11.32
CA PRO A 94 -6.13 10.00 -12.59
C PRO A 94 -5.15 11.16 -12.37
N HIS A 95 -4.22 11.38 -13.30
CA HIS A 95 -3.32 12.53 -13.28
C HIS A 95 -4.06 13.87 -13.21
N SER A 96 -5.24 13.95 -13.83
CA SER A 96 -6.09 15.15 -13.80
C SER A 96 -6.59 15.52 -12.39
N MET A 97 -6.62 14.56 -11.46
CA MET A 97 -7.01 14.77 -10.07
C MET A 97 -5.82 15.03 -9.15
N LYS A 98 -4.60 14.97 -9.68
CA LYS A 98 -3.39 15.26 -8.92
C LYS A 98 -3.37 16.72 -8.48
N PRO A 99 -3.15 17.02 -7.18
CA PRO A 99 -3.05 18.39 -6.72
C PRO A 99 -1.82 19.08 -7.33
N THR A 100 -1.95 20.34 -7.67
CA THR A 100 -0.84 21.15 -8.22
C THR A 100 0.16 21.56 -7.15
N SER A 101 -0.29 21.65 -5.90
CA SER A 101 0.55 21.87 -4.73
C SER A 101 -0.04 21.15 -3.53
N MET A 102 0.80 20.67 -2.65
CA MET A 102 0.38 20.09 -1.38
C MET A 102 0.82 21.01 -0.25
N THR A 103 -0.16 21.68 0.34
CA THR A 103 0.02 22.44 1.57
C THR A 103 -0.83 21.78 2.65
N TRP A 104 -0.19 21.40 3.74
CA TRP A 104 -0.87 20.81 4.89
C TRP A 104 -0.74 21.77 6.06
N ASP A 105 -1.86 22.38 6.44
CA ASP A 105 -1.94 23.15 7.67
C ASP A 105 -2.31 22.19 8.80
N TYR A 106 -1.31 21.80 9.58
CA TYR A 106 -1.56 21.05 10.80
C TYR A 106 -1.91 22.02 11.93
N PRO A 107 -2.96 21.76 12.71
CA PRO A 107 -3.17 22.50 13.95
C PRO A 107 -1.97 22.38 14.87
N ASP A 108 -1.59 23.44 15.55
CA ASP A 108 -0.41 23.51 16.42
C ASP A 108 -0.36 22.42 17.51
N HIS A 109 -1.52 21.87 17.87
CA HIS A 109 -1.63 20.81 18.87
C HIS A 109 -1.45 19.39 18.31
N VAL A 110 -1.32 19.24 16.99
CA VAL A 110 -1.11 17.92 16.37
C VAL A 110 0.37 17.60 16.36
N ILE A 111 0.75 16.59 17.12
CA ILE A 111 2.11 16.06 17.11
C ILE A 111 2.24 15.18 15.87
N VAL A 112 3.14 15.54 14.98
CA VAL A 112 3.50 14.77 13.80
C VAL A 112 4.97 14.36 13.90
N ASP A 113 5.29 13.14 13.51
CA ASP A 113 6.66 12.60 13.55
C ASP A 113 7.62 13.35 12.63
N HIS A 114 7.07 14.04 11.61
CA HIS A 114 7.82 14.82 10.63
C HIS A 114 7.28 16.23 10.55
N GLN A 115 8.15 17.19 10.30
CA GLN A 115 7.74 18.56 10.07
C GLN A 115 6.84 18.65 8.82
N PRO A 116 5.78 19.51 8.81
CA PRO A 116 4.88 19.63 7.67
C PRO A 116 5.58 19.87 6.33
N ALA A 117 6.64 20.70 6.30
CA ALA A 117 7.42 20.97 5.09
C ALA A 117 8.04 19.70 4.50
N TYR A 118 8.60 18.83 5.32
CA TYR A 118 9.18 17.56 4.88
C TYR A 118 8.13 16.64 4.27
N ARG A 119 6.94 16.55 4.88
CA ARG A 119 5.83 15.75 4.33
C ARG A 119 5.36 16.29 2.99
N ASN A 120 5.24 17.60 2.86
CA ASN A 120 4.82 18.21 1.60
C ASN A 120 5.82 17.89 0.48
N ASP A 121 7.11 18.00 0.75
CA ASP A 121 8.16 17.67 -0.22
C ASP A 121 8.12 16.18 -0.61
N LEU A 122 7.92 15.29 0.36
CA LEU A 122 7.81 13.86 0.11
C LEU A 122 6.61 13.54 -0.79
N TYR A 123 5.43 14.01 -0.45
CA TYR A 123 4.23 13.77 -1.24
C TYR A 123 4.29 14.42 -2.62
N GLN A 124 4.88 15.62 -2.73
CA GLN A 124 5.08 16.27 -4.02
C GLN A 124 6.03 15.46 -4.91
N ALA A 125 7.10 14.91 -4.34
CA ALA A 125 8.02 14.03 -5.06
C ALA A 125 7.31 12.75 -5.56
N GLU A 126 6.48 12.13 -4.70
CA GLU A 126 5.69 10.95 -5.07
C GLU A 126 4.72 11.23 -6.22
N LEU A 127 4.06 12.38 -6.21
CA LEU A 127 3.14 12.79 -7.27
C LEU A 127 3.81 13.13 -8.61
N ASN A 128 5.11 13.39 -8.61
CA ASN A 128 5.87 13.77 -9.81
C ASN A 128 6.46 12.58 -10.57
N HIS A 129 6.28 11.36 -10.10
CA HIS A 129 6.70 10.18 -10.84
C HIS A 129 5.95 10.06 -12.17
N ASN A 130 6.69 9.75 -13.24
CA ASN A 130 6.11 9.47 -14.56
C ASN A 130 5.69 8.00 -14.62
N VAL A 131 4.49 7.72 -14.15
CA VAL A 131 3.94 6.36 -14.01
C VAL A 131 2.51 6.32 -14.57
N PRO A 132 1.98 5.14 -14.89
CA PRO A 132 0.57 4.97 -15.22
C PRO A 132 -0.33 5.52 -14.12
N ASP A 133 -1.52 5.94 -14.47
CA ASP A 133 -2.50 6.50 -13.54
C ASP A 133 -3.82 5.72 -13.53
N ASP A 134 -4.73 6.17 -12.66
CA ASP A 134 -6.08 5.60 -12.53
C ASP A 134 -6.08 4.08 -12.24
N LEU A 135 -5.07 3.63 -11.53
CA LEU A 135 -4.90 2.20 -11.25
C LEU A 135 -5.95 1.66 -10.28
N LEU A 136 -6.53 2.50 -9.42
CA LEU A 136 -7.62 2.06 -8.54
C LEU A 136 -8.84 1.62 -9.35
N LYS A 137 -9.25 2.42 -10.33
CA LYS A 137 -10.35 2.05 -11.24
C LYS A 137 -10.06 0.76 -11.99
N ARG A 138 -8.84 0.63 -12.53
CA ARG A 138 -8.42 -0.59 -13.24
C ARG A 138 -8.40 -1.81 -12.31
N ALA A 139 -7.98 -1.64 -11.06
CA ALA A 139 -7.98 -2.72 -10.08
C ALA A 139 -9.40 -3.15 -9.71
N VAL A 140 -10.34 -2.22 -9.56
CA VAL A 140 -11.76 -2.53 -9.34
C VAL A 140 -12.33 -3.29 -10.52
N GLU A 141 -12.10 -2.84 -11.75
CA GLU A 141 -12.55 -3.52 -12.97
C GLU A 141 -11.96 -4.94 -13.06
N PHE A 142 -10.68 -5.11 -12.73
CA PHE A 142 -10.05 -6.43 -12.67
C PHE A 142 -10.72 -7.34 -11.63
N MET A 143 -11.02 -6.82 -10.43
CA MET A 143 -11.66 -7.58 -9.38
C MET A 143 -13.10 -7.99 -9.76
N ASP A 144 -13.85 -7.09 -10.43
CA ASP A 144 -15.22 -7.36 -10.85
C ASP A 144 -15.29 -8.45 -11.93
N ASN A 145 -14.28 -8.56 -12.77
CA ASN A 145 -14.17 -9.55 -13.85
C ASN A 145 -13.44 -10.84 -13.44
N SER A 146 -12.89 -10.89 -12.23
CA SER A 146 -12.16 -12.07 -11.74
C SER A 146 -13.13 -13.07 -11.09
N PRO A 147 -12.92 -14.38 -11.28
CA PRO A 147 -13.73 -15.40 -10.61
C PRO A 147 -13.57 -15.31 -9.09
N GLN A 148 -14.60 -15.75 -8.39
CA GLN A 148 -14.57 -15.85 -6.93
C GLN A 148 -13.81 -17.06 -6.45
#